data_5cd46312ac631180654499ad20381c63
#
_entry.id   5cd46312ac631180654499ad20381c63
#
_cell.length_a   1.000
_cell.length_b   1.000
_cell.length_c   1.000
_cell.angle_alpha   90.00
_cell.angle_beta   90.00
_cell.angle_gamma   90.00
#
_symmetry.space_group_name_H-M   'P 1'
#
loop_
_entity.id
_entity.type
_entity.pdbx_description
1 polymer ?
#
loop_
_entity_poly.entity_id
_entity_poly.type
_entity_poly.pdbx_seq_one_letter_code
_entity_poly.pdbx_strand_id
1 'polypeptide(L)'
;MKKYMLPIIMLAIFETIAVTLWLTMDNLFYLFNFSYIGISISLGIFLFIKKYKYARRMTQLLVGLYMLVYLGLISNENMQIEGFWYYLFTGVFEAATIHYAVAKIFGPLLFGRGWCGYACWTAMVLDFLPYKVPETPRKKIGWIRDLTFAASFVFVSALFLAQVGNFEKIMFWAFIIGNVLYYTVGIILAFAFKDNRAFCKYICPITVFLKPMSYFSLLRIKCDKSKCISCGKCKKVCPMEVDVTDNSRKRKNGTECILCFECAKNCPKDAL
;
A
#
# COMPACT_ATOMS: atom_id res chain seq x y z
N MET A 1 17.70 -12.78 -20.89
CA MET A 1 17.86 -13.52 -19.62
C MET A 1 17.81 -12.62 -18.40
N LYS A 2 18.64 -11.57 -18.26
CA LYS A 2 18.66 -10.67 -17.06
C LYS A 2 17.28 -10.10 -16.66
N LYS A 3 16.36 -9.86 -17.60
CA LYS A 3 15.06 -9.25 -17.37
C LYS A 3 14.10 -10.12 -16.53
N TYR A 4 14.20 -11.45 -16.66
CA TYR A 4 13.34 -12.40 -15.94
C TYR A 4 13.93 -12.85 -14.59
N MET A 5 15.14 -12.40 -14.26
CA MET A 5 15.72 -12.68 -12.94
C MET A 5 14.97 -11.99 -11.80
N LEU A 6 14.41 -10.79 -12.05
CA LEU A 6 13.74 -10.03 -11.00
C LEU A 6 12.55 -10.78 -10.35
N PRO A 7 11.59 -11.36 -11.11
CA PRO A 7 10.53 -12.18 -10.53
C PRO A 7 11.08 -13.37 -9.72
N ILE A 8 12.12 -14.04 -10.21
CA ILE A 8 12.73 -15.19 -9.54
C ILE A 8 13.38 -14.76 -8.23
N ILE A 9 14.14 -13.67 -8.22
CA ILE A 9 14.75 -13.12 -7.02
C ILE A 9 13.69 -12.73 -5.99
N MET A 10 12.61 -12.07 -6.42
CA MET A 10 11.51 -11.71 -5.53
C MET A 10 10.85 -12.95 -4.92
N LEU A 11 10.58 -13.98 -5.74
CA LEU A 11 10.04 -15.24 -5.24
C LEU A 11 11.00 -15.87 -4.21
N ALA A 12 12.28 -15.98 -4.52
CA ALA A 12 13.28 -16.55 -3.62
C ALA A 12 13.36 -15.79 -2.28
N ILE A 13 13.25 -14.45 -2.29
CA ILE A 13 13.22 -13.64 -1.06
C ILE A 13 12.00 -14.00 -0.22
N PHE A 14 10.82 -14.05 -0.83
CA PHE A 14 9.59 -14.37 -0.10
C PHE A 14 9.57 -15.80 0.42
N GLU A 15 10.06 -16.77 -0.36
CA GLU A 15 10.20 -18.18 0.10
C GLU A 15 11.22 -18.31 1.23
N THR A 16 12.32 -17.56 1.18
CA THR A 16 13.29 -17.53 2.29
C THR A 16 12.63 -16.99 3.56
N ILE A 17 11.86 -15.92 3.48
CA ILE A 17 11.11 -15.37 4.61
C ILE A 17 10.08 -16.40 5.10
N ALA A 18 9.33 -17.02 4.20
CA ALA A 18 8.31 -18.03 4.50
C ALA A 18 8.87 -19.20 5.29
N VAL A 19 9.96 -19.79 4.78
CA VAL A 19 10.64 -20.93 5.41
C VAL A 19 11.27 -20.52 6.75
N THR A 20 11.93 -19.36 6.81
CA THR A 20 12.56 -18.89 8.05
C THR A 20 11.51 -18.69 9.15
N LEU A 21 10.41 -18.01 8.84
CA LEU A 21 9.33 -17.77 9.82
C LEU A 21 8.64 -19.09 10.22
N TRP A 22 8.40 -20.00 9.27
CA TRP A 22 7.88 -21.32 9.59
C TRP A 22 8.76 -22.07 10.59
N LEU A 23 10.06 -22.13 10.34
CA LEU A 23 11.00 -22.86 11.20
C LEU A 23 11.22 -22.16 12.55
N THR A 24 11.19 -20.83 12.61
CA THR A 24 11.43 -20.07 13.87
C THR A 24 10.22 -19.96 14.75
N MET A 25 9.01 -19.87 14.14
CA MET A 25 7.74 -19.71 14.86
C MET A 25 6.95 -21.01 14.98
N ASP A 26 7.47 -22.12 14.43
CA ASP A 26 6.82 -23.45 14.39
C ASP A 26 5.35 -23.40 13.94
N ASN A 27 5.06 -22.52 12.99
CA ASN A 27 3.72 -22.28 12.49
C ASN A 27 3.66 -22.31 10.96
N LEU A 28 3.02 -23.35 10.43
CA LEU A 28 2.87 -23.59 8.99
C LEU A 28 2.11 -22.46 8.26
N PHE A 29 1.31 -21.68 8.99
CA PHE A 29 0.62 -20.52 8.45
C PHE A 29 1.57 -19.54 7.77
N TYR A 30 2.75 -19.28 8.35
CA TYR A 30 3.73 -18.35 7.77
C TYR A 30 4.27 -18.83 6.43
N LEU A 31 4.46 -20.16 6.28
CA LEU A 31 4.88 -20.73 4.99
C LEU A 31 3.84 -20.40 3.91
N PHE A 32 2.59 -20.75 4.12
CA PHE A 32 1.53 -20.49 3.15
C PHE A 32 1.31 -19.00 2.88
N ASN A 33 1.31 -18.17 3.93
CA ASN A 33 1.06 -16.74 3.83
C ASN A 33 2.11 -16.03 2.95
N PHE A 34 3.38 -16.23 3.25
CA PHE A 34 4.46 -15.55 2.53
C PHE A 34 4.71 -16.15 1.14
N SER A 35 4.55 -17.48 0.96
CA SER A 35 4.59 -18.11 -0.37
C SER A 35 3.48 -17.59 -1.28
N TYR A 36 2.23 -17.49 -0.80
CA TYR A 36 1.15 -16.92 -1.58
C TYR A 36 1.42 -15.48 -2.02
N ILE A 37 1.87 -14.63 -1.09
CA ILE A 37 2.21 -13.23 -1.38
C ILE A 37 3.38 -13.17 -2.36
N GLY A 38 4.42 -13.98 -2.16
CA GLY A 38 5.60 -14.06 -3.02
C GLY A 38 5.26 -14.47 -4.45
N ILE A 39 4.45 -15.51 -4.62
CA ILE A 39 3.96 -15.98 -5.93
C ILE A 39 3.14 -14.87 -6.60
N SER A 40 2.21 -14.24 -5.87
CA SER A 40 1.35 -13.18 -6.40
C SER A 40 2.14 -11.95 -6.88
N ILE A 41 3.15 -11.53 -6.12
CA ILE A 41 4.03 -10.40 -6.48
C ILE A 41 4.92 -10.78 -7.67
N SER A 42 5.52 -11.96 -7.65
CA SER A 42 6.42 -12.45 -8.69
C SER A 42 5.69 -12.62 -10.02
N LEU A 43 4.48 -13.17 -10.00
CA LEU A 43 3.58 -13.23 -11.15
C LEU A 43 3.27 -11.83 -11.68
N GLY A 44 2.97 -10.88 -10.80
CA GLY A 44 2.71 -9.51 -11.18
C GLY A 44 3.90 -8.83 -11.86
N ILE A 45 5.10 -9.03 -11.35
CA ILE A 45 6.34 -8.53 -11.96
C ILE A 45 6.57 -9.19 -13.33
N PHE A 46 6.36 -10.49 -13.44
CA PHE A 46 6.47 -11.22 -14.70
C PHE A 46 5.50 -10.68 -15.76
N LEU A 47 4.23 -10.51 -15.41
CA LEU A 47 3.21 -9.91 -16.28
C LEU A 47 3.54 -8.46 -16.66
N PHE A 48 4.13 -7.70 -15.73
CA PHE A 48 4.59 -6.34 -16.01
C PHE A 48 5.73 -6.32 -17.04
N ILE A 49 6.69 -7.23 -16.91
CA ILE A 49 7.79 -7.41 -17.89
C ILE A 49 7.24 -7.79 -19.27
N LYS A 50 6.20 -8.62 -19.32
CA LYS A 50 5.48 -8.98 -20.55
C LYS A 50 4.60 -7.85 -21.09
N LYS A 51 4.62 -6.65 -20.46
CA LYS A 51 3.81 -5.49 -20.83
C LYS A 51 2.30 -5.74 -20.77
N TYR A 52 1.85 -6.72 -19.97
CA TYR A 52 0.43 -6.97 -19.80
C TYR A 52 -0.27 -5.77 -19.16
N LYS A 53 -1.33 -5.29 -19.81
CA LYS A 53 -2.04 -4.04 -19.46
C LYS A 53 -2.54 -4.01 -18.01
N TYR A 54 -2.95 -5.15 -17.48
CA TYR A 54 -3.56 -5.27 -16.16
C TYR A 54 -2.62 -5.84 -15.09
N ALA A 55 -1.33 -6.04 -15.38
CA ALA A 55 -0.36 -6.66 -14.48
C ALA A 55 -0.43 -6.12 -13.04
N ARG A 56 -0.39 -4.79 -12.87
CA ARG A 56 -0.49 -4.13 -11.55
C ARG A 56 -1.82 -4.45 -10.85
N ARG A 57 -2.94 -4.39 -11.58
CA ARG A 57 -4.27 -4.65 -11.01
C ARG A 57 -4.45 -6.10 -10.63
N MET A 58 -3.90 -7.03 -11.39
CA MET A 58 -3.91 -8.46 -11.05
C MET A 58 -3.18 -8.73 -9.74
N THR A 59 -1.97 -8.19 -9.58
CA THR A 59 -1.24 -8.30 -8.31
C THR A 59 -2.03 -7.70 -7.16
N GLN A 60 -2.57 -6.50 -7.36
CA GLN A 60 -3.35 -5.80 -6.34
C GLN A 60 -4.62 -6.57 -5.96
N LEU A 61 -5.28 -7.22 -6.93
CA LEU A 61 -6.45 -8.06 -6.69
C LEU A 61 -6.08 -9.31 -5.89
N LEU A 62 -5.05 -10.05 -6.32
CA LEU A 62 -4.62 -11.28 -5.65
C LEU A 62 -4.23 -10.99 -4.19
N VAL A 63 -3.31 -10.06 -3.97
CA VAL A 63 -2.85 -9.74 -2.61
C VAL A 63 -3.93 -9.02 -1.80
N GLY A 64 -4.65 -8.08 -2.40
CA GLY A 64 -5.70 -7.32 -1.71
C GLY A 64 -6.87 -8.19 -1.26
N LEU A 65 -7.35 -9.12 -2.10
CA LEU A 65 -8.40 -10.07 -1.71
C LEU A 65 -7.91 -11.02 -0.62
N TYR A 66 -6.69 -11.53 -0.73
CA TYR A 66 -6.11 -12.38 0.30
C TYR A 66 -6.08 -11.67 1.67
N MET A 67 -5.61 -10.42 1.70
CA MET A 67 -5.54 -9.63 2.93
C MET A 67 -6.92 -9.30 3.50
N LEU A 68 -7.88 -8.96 2.64
CA LEU A 68 -9.23 -8.58 3.08
C LEU A 68 -10.06 -9.79 3.48
N VAL A 69 -10.09 -10.82 2.63
CA VAL A 69 -11.01 -11.95 2.81
C VAL A 69 -10.39 -13.02 3.69
N TYR A 70 -9.21 -13.53 3.33
CA TYR A 70 -8.61 -14.63 4.07
C TYR A 70 -8.14 -14.17 5.46
N LEU A 71 -7.24 -13.19 5.54
CA LEU A 71 -6.72 -12.75 6.83
C LEU A 71 -7.78 -11.97 7.63
N GLY A 72 -8.50 -11.05 6.99
CA GLY A 72 -9.43 -10.19 7.69
C GLY A 72 -10.75 -10.85 8.08
N LEU A 73 -11.42 -11.56 7.15
CA LEU A 73 -12.75 -12.11 7.40
C LEU A 73 -12.73 -13.57 7.86
N ILE A 74 -11.85 -14.41 7.30
CA ILE A 74 -11.80 -15.84 7.63
C ILE A 74 -10.96 -16.08 8.87
N SER A 75 -9.75 -15.48 8.93
CA SER A 75 -8.86 -15.61 10.09
C SER A 75 -9.21 -14.63 11.24
N ASN A 76 -10.24 -13.80 11.07
CA ASN A 76 -10.71 -12.81 12.06
C ASN A 76 -9.64 -11.78 12.49
N GLU A 77 -8.63 -11.54 11.67
CA GLU A 77 -7.57 -10.60 12.01
C GLU A 77 -7.91 -9.17 11.59
N ASN A 78 -7.79 -8.23 12.50
CA ASN A 78 -7.92 -6.83 12.13
C ASN A 78 -6.62 -6.32 11.49
N MET A 79 -6.59 -6.33 10.15
CA MET A 79 -5.46 -5.89 9.33
C MET A 79 -5.43 -4.36 9.10
N GLN A 80 -6.33 -3.57 9.72
CA GLN A 80 -6.33 -2.11 9.72
C GLN A 80 -5.41 -1.55 10.80
N ILE A 81 -5.33 -0.22 10.90
CA ILE A 81 -4.49 0.47 11.88
C ILE A 81 -4.92 0.18 13.32
N GLU A 82 -6.21 -0.02 13.55
CA GLU A 82 -6.79 -0.38 14.83
C GLU A 82 -6.27 -1.74 15.31
N GLY A 83 -6.18 -2.72 14.43
CA GLY A 83 -5.59 -4.02 14.73
C GLY A 83 -4.11 -3.93 15.07
N PHE A 84 -3.35 -3.07 14.36
CA PHE A 84 -1.96 -2.84 14.70
C PHE A 84 -1.79 -2.33 16.14
N TRP A 85 -2.60 -1.35 16.58
CA TRP A 85 -2.57 -0.85 17.95
C TRP A 85 -2.99 -1.92 18.96
N TYR A 86 -4.04 -2.68 18.63
CA TYR A 86 -4.52 -3.78 19.46
C TYR A 86 -3.43 -4.81 19.74
N TYR A 87 -2.80 -5.36 18.71
CA TYR A 87 -1.75 -6.36 18.84
C TYR A 87 -0.50 -5.79 19.53
N LEU A 88 -0.18 -4.52 19.29
CA LEU A 88 0.93 -3.86 19.96
C LEU A 88 0.69 -3.74 21.47
N PHE A 89 -0.52 -3.39 21.90
CA PHE A 89 -0.87 -3.24 23.31
C PHE A 89 -1.02 -4.59 24.03
N THR A 90 -1.49 -5.60 23.36
CA THR A 90 -1.61 -6.96 23.91
C THR A 90 -0.28 -7.74 23.90
N GLY A 91 0.77 -7.18 23.26
CA GLY A 91 2.07 -7.85 23.14
C GLY A 91 2.07 -9.03 22.16
N VAL A 92 1.08 -9.11 21.28
CA VAL A 92 0.94 -10.18 20.30
C VAL A 92 1.64 -9.77 18.99
N PHE A 93 2.76 -10.44 18.67
CA PHE A 93 3.53 -10.18 17.47
C PHE A 93 3.19 -11.21 16.38
N GLU A 94 1.93 -11.20 15.95
CA GLU A 94 1.42 -12.09 14.90
C GLU A 94 1.19 -11.34 13.58
N ALA A 95 0.34 -11.91 12.70
CA ALA A 95 0.22 -11.51 11.31
C ALA A 95 0.05 -10.00 11.08
N ALA A 96 -0.84 -9.32 11.80
CA ALA A 96 -1.04 -7.88 11.60
C ALA A 96 0.17 -7.05 12.03
N THR A 97 0.80 -7.35 13.17
CA THR A 97 1.99 -6.62 13.64
C THR A 97 3.17 -6.81 12.69
N ILE A 98 3.43 -8.07 12.27
CA ILE A 98 4.48 -8.40 11.30
C ILE A 98 4.18 -7.73 9.95
N HIS A 99 2.91 -7.78 9.50
CA HIS A 99 2.50 -7.10 8.28
C HIS A 99 2.78 -5.59 8.34
N TYR A 100 2.45 -4.92 9.45
CA TYR A 100 2.72 -3.49 9.60
C TYR A 100 4.22 -3.19 9.63
N ALA A 101 4.99 -3.96 10.38
CA ALA A 101 6.45 -3.82 10.42
C ALA A 101 7.04 -3.96 9.01
N VAL A 102 6.75 -5.07 8.33
CA VAL A 102 7.33 -5.37 7.01
C VAL A 102 6.77 -4.46 5.91
N ALA A 103 5.45 -4.28 5.83
CA ALA A 103 4.83 -3.62 4.67
C ALA A 103 4.61 -2.11 4.85
N LYS A 104 4.50 -1.60 6.08
CA LYS A 104 4.13 -0.21 6.35
C LYS A 104 5.23 0.62 6.99
N ILE A 105 6.20 -0.02 7.69
CA ILE A 105 7.30 0.68 8.35
C ILE A 105 8.60 0.43 7.57
N PHE A 106 9.12 -0.79 7.53
CA PHE A 106 10.41 -1.09 6.90
C PHE A 106 10.34 -1.19 5.37
N GLY A 107 9.29 -1.80 4.81
CA GLY A 107 9.13 -1.91 3.37
C GLY A 107 9.20 -0.59 2.62
N PRO A 108 8.58 0.50 3.10
CA PRO A 108 8.69 1.80 2.47
C PRO A 108 10.10 2.38 2.39
N LEU A 109 11.05 1.94 3.22
CA LEU A 109 12.46 2.28 3.06
C LEU A 109 13.05 1.70 1.76
N LEU A 110 12.54 0.57 1.30
CA LEU A 110 12.96 -0.05 0.05
C LEU A 110 12.18 0.51 -1.14
N PHE A 111 10.84 0.39 -1.13
CA PHE A 111 9.98 0.65 -2.29
C PHE A 111 8.94 1.78 -2.06
N GLY A 112 9.17 2.68 -1.11
CA GLY A 112 8.27 3.80 -0.85
C GLY A 112 6.82 3.33 -0.59
N ARG A 113 5.83 3.97 -1.22
CA ARG A 113 4.42 3.56 -1.13
C ARG A 113 4.01 2.50 -2.15
N GLY A 114 4.95 1.66 -2.63
CA GLY A 114 4.65 0.58 -3.57
C GLY A 114 3.54 -0.36 -3.09
N TRP A 115 3.47 -0.62 -1.78
CA TRP A 115 2.37 -1.38 -1.18
C TRP A 115 0.99 -0.83 -1.56
N CYS A 116 0.81 0.49 -1.51
CA CYS A 116 -0.46 1.14 -1.90
C CYS A 116 -0.78 0.96 -3.40
N GLY A 117 0.23 0.69 -4.21
CA GLY A 117 0.07 0.44 -5.65
C GLY A 117 -0.26 -1.01 -6.00
N TYR A 118 0.15 -1.99 -5.17
CA TYR A 118 0.16 -3.40 -5.56
C TYR A 118 -0.52 -4.37 -4.59
N ALA A 119 -0.79 -3.98 -3.34
CA ALA A 119 -1.29 -4.90 -2.32
C ALA A 119 -2.43 -4.34 -1.46
N CYS A 120 -2.67 -3.03 -1.49
CA CYS A 120 -3.69 -2.41 -0.65
C CYS A 120 -5.10 -2.75 -1.13
N TRP A 121 -5.90 -3.40 -0.30
CA TRP A 121 -7.28 -3.80 -0.61
C TRP A 121 -8.23 -2.60 -0.77
N THR A 122 -8.09 -1.54 0.03
CA THR A 122 -8.90 -0.31 -0.16
C THR A 122 -8.63 0.29 -1.54
N ALA A 123 -7.36 0.43 -1.90
CA ALA A 123 -6.96 0.97 -3.20
C ALA A 123 -7.32 0.04 -4.37
N MET A 124 -7.43 -1.26 -4.12
CA MET A 124 -7.90 -2.25 -5.10
C MET A 124 -9.28 -1.85 -5.65
N VAL A 125 -10.23 -1.53 -4.77
CA VAL A 125 -11.58 -1.10 -5.17
C VAL A 125 -11.56 0.29 -5.80
N LEU A 126 -10.87 1.24 -5.19
CA LEU A 126 -10.83 2.63 -5.67
C LEU A 126 -10.18 2.78 -7.06
N ASP A 127 -9.25 1.91 -7.43
CA ASP A 127 -8.62 1.95 -8.76
C ASP A 127 -9.55 1.52 -9.91
N PHE A 128 -10.71 0.93 -9.61
CA PHE A 128 -11.75 0.63 -10.63
C PHE A 128 -12.61 1.85 -10.96
N LEU A 129 -12.63 2.89 -10.12
CA LEU A 129 -13.40 4.10 -10.36
C LEU A 129 -12.89 4.87 -11.60
N PRO A 130 -13.70 5.78 -12.17
CA PRO A 130 -13.39 6.40 -13.45
C PRO A 130 -12.24 7.41 -13.41
N TYR A 131 -12.01 8.09 -12.29
CA TYR A 131 -11.06 9.21 -12.15
C TYR A 131 -9.63 8.73 -11.84
N LYS A 132 -9.00 8.03 -12.78
CA LYS A 132 -7.64 7.47 -12.63
C LYS A 132 -6.55 8.52 -12.46
N VAL A 133 -6.79 9.69 -13.00
CA VAL A 133 -5.93 10.87 -12.88
C VAL A 133 -6.81 11.98 -12.29
N PRO A 134 -6.31 12.73 -11.30
CA PRO A 134 -7.07 13.84 -10.72
C PRO A 134 -7.46 14.87 -11.78
N GLU A 135 -8.73 15.24 -11.82
CA GLU A 135 -9.24 16.32 -12.67
C GLU A 135 -9.25 17.67 -11.94
N THR A 136 -9.16 17.64 -10.60
CA THR A 136 -9.14 18.84 -9.77
C THR A 136 -7.79 19.00 -9.07
N PRO A 137 -7.36 20.26 -8.79
CA PRO A 137 -6.13 20.49 -8.05
C PRO A 137 -6.16 19.89 -6.64
N ARG A 138 -5.01 19.43 -6.17
CA ARG A 138 -4.86 18.84 -4.84
C ARG A 138 -5.27 19.84 -3.75
N LYS A 139 -6.16 19.41 -2.84
CA LYS A 139 -6.60 20.19 -1.69
C LYS A 139 -5.55 20.19 -0.57
N LYS A 140 -5.55 21.23 0.26
CA LYS A 140 -4.66 21.36 1.44
C LYS A 140 -5.27 20.74 2.71
N ILE A 141 -6.03 19.66 2.59
CA ILE A 141 -6.72 18.97 3.69
C ILE A 141 -6.04 17.67 4.12
N GLY A 142 -4.80 17.47 3.70
CA GLY A 142 -4.05 16.24 4.00
C GLY A 142 -3.76 16.01 5.50
N TRP A 143 -3.96 16.99 6.36
CA TRP A 143 -3.87 16.88 7.82
C TRP A 143 -4.97 15.97 8.41
N ILE A 144 -6.10 15.76 7.70
CA ILE A 144 -7.18 14.89 8.16
C ILE A 144 -6.67 13.46 8.41
N ARG A 145 -5.70 12.97 7.65
CA ARG A 145 -5.09 11.66 7.88
C ARG A 145 -4.34 11.55 9.22
N ASP A 146 -3.78 12.67 9.69
CA ASP A 146 -3.12 12.71 11.00
C ASP A 146 -4.19 12.65 12.11
N LEU A 147 -5.33 13.30 11.89
CA LEU A 147 -6.49 13.22 12.77
C LEU A 147 -7.10 11.80 12.80
N THR A 148 -7.30 11.17 11.63
CA THR A 148 -7.81 9.78 11.58
C THR A 148 -6.84 8.79 12.22
N PHE A 149 -5.54 9.01 12.08
CA PHE A 149 -4.52 8.22 12.76
C PHE A 149 -4.60 8.39 14.29
N ALA A 150 -4.67 9.63 14.76
CA ALA A 150 -4.81 9.91 16.21
C ALA A 150 -6.12 9.34 16.75
N ALA A 151 -7.23 9.48 16.03
CA ALA A 151 -8.52 8.94 16.42
C ALA A 151 -8.49 7.41 16.58
N SER A 152 -7.84 6.68 15.64
CA SER A 152 -7.69 5.23 15.74
C SER A 152 -6.85 4.83 16.96
N PHE A 153 -5.77 5.55 17.23
CA PHE A 153 -4.94 5.32 18.41
C PHE A 153 -5.72 5.55 19.72
N VAL A 154 -6.43 6.68 19.84
CA VAL A 154 -7.23 7.01 21.02
C VAL A 154 -8.35 6.00 21.21
N PHE A 155 -9.03 5.58 20.15
CA PHE A 155 -10.09 4.58 20.20
C PHE A 155 -9.59 3.26 20.82
N VAL A 156 -8.50 2.71 20.29
CA VAL A 156 -7.97 1.43 20.79
C VAL A 156 -7.37 1.57 22.19
N SER A 157 -6.68 2.70 22.46
CA SER A 157 -6.15 2.99 23.80
C SER A 157 -7.24 3.08 24.86
N ALA A 158 -8.36 3.72 24.54
CA ALA A 158 -9.50 3.84 25.46
C ALA A 158 -10.10 2.46 25.78
N LEU A 159 -10.28 1.61 24.77
CA LEU A 159 -10.78 0.24 24.97
C LEU A 159 -9.81 -0.60 25.81
N PHE A 160 -8.51 -0.47 25.57
CA PHE A 160 -7.48 -1.19 26.30
C PHE A 160 -7.42 -0.77 27.76
N LEU A 161 -7.41 0.53 28.05
CA LEU A 161 -7.38 1.07 29.42
C LEU A 161 -8.67 0.78 30.19
N ALA A 162 -9.81 0.76 29.51
CA ALA A 162 -11.09 0.39 30.11
C ALA A 162 -11.23 -1.12 30.37
N GLN A 163 -10.23 -1.92 30.00
CA GLN A 163 -10.22 -3.40 30.14
C GLN A 163 -11.51 -4.05 29.63
N VAL A 164 -11.98 -3.60 28.46
CA VAL A 164 -13.25 -4.05 27.90
C VAL A 164 -13.19 -5.54 27.58
N GLY A 165 -14.13 -6.29 28.13
CA GLY A 165 -14.30 -7.71 27.80
C GLY A 165 -14.59 -7.91 26.31
N ASN A 166 -14.20 -9.07 25.76
CA ASN A 166 -14.39 -9.40 24.32
C ASN A 166 -13.69 -8.43 23.35
N PHE A 167 -12.53 -7.91 23.72
CA PHE A 167 -11.77 -6.94 22.94
C PHE A 167 -11.49 -7.45 21.49
N GLU A 168 -11.12 -8.73 21.35
CA GLU A 168 -10.89 -9.36 20.05
C GLU A 168 -12.13 -9.28 19.14
N LYS A 169 -13.32 -9.60 19.66
CA LYS A 169 -14.57 -9.50 18.93
C LYS A 169 -14.88 -8.05 18.51
N ILE A 170 -14.58 -7.09 19.37
CA ILE A 170 -14.73 -5.67 19.04
C ILE A 170 -13.78 -5.29 17.91
N MET A 171 -12.53 -5.77 17.92
CA MET A 171 -11.57 -5.52 16.86
C MET A 171 -11.97 -6.14 15.52
N PHE A 172 -12.59 -7.32 15.52
CA PHE A 172 -13.16 -7.93 14.31
C PHE A 172 -14.28 -7.06 13.71
N TRP A 173 -15.23 -6.61 14.53
CA TRP A 173 -16.28 -5.72 14.05
C TRP A 173 -15.75 -4.34 13.64
N ALA A 174 -14.74 -3.82 14.34
CA ALA A 174 -14.05 -2.60 13.93
C ALA A 174 -13.42 -2.74 12.54
N PHE A 175 -12.85 -3.91 12.22
CA PHE A 175 -12.34 -4.21 10.88
C PHE A 175 -13.43 -4.16 9.81
N ILE A 176 -14.59 -4.80 10.07
CA ILE A 176 -15.70 -4.81 9.11
C ILE A 176 -16.25 -3.40 8.89
N ILE A 177 -16.61 -2.73 9.98
CA ILE A 177 -17.20 -1.37 9.95
C ILE A 177 -16.19 -0.38 9.35
N GLY A 178 -14.93 -0.46 9.75
CA GLY A 178 -13.85 0.37 9.24
C GLY A 178 -13.64 0.21 7.73
N ASN A 179 -13.71 -1.03 7.20
CA ASN A 179 -13.64 -1.24 5.75
C ASN A 179 -14.86 -0.65 5.01
N VAL A 180 -16.06 -0.85 5.53
CA VAL A 180 -17.28 -0.25 4.95
C VAL A 180 -17.14 1.28 4.92
N LEU A 181 -16.70 1.90 6.01
CA LEU A 181 -16.47 3.34 6.08
C LEU A 181 -15.38 3.79 5.10
N TYR A 182 -14.26 3.06 5.00
CA TYR A 182 -13.17 3.41 4.08
C TYR A 182 -13.60 3.34 2.61
N TYR A 183 -14.39 2.33 2.25
CA TYR A 183 -14.93 2.24 0.89
C TYR A 183 -15.97 3.31 0.62
N THR A 184 -16.91 3.52 1.53
CA THR A 184 -17.95 4.55 1.39
C THR A 184 -17.33 5.94 1.25
N VAL A 185 -16.49 6.34 2.20
CA VAL A 185 -15.81 7.64 2.17
C VAL A 185 -14.89 7.74 0.95
N GLY A 186 -14.18 6.66 0.63
CA GLY A 186 -13.29 6.62 -0.54
C GLY A 186 -14.02 6.84 -1.86
N ILE A 187 -15.17 6.21 -2.04
CA ILE A 187 -16.02 6.37 -3.23
C ILE A 187 -16.59 7.80 -3.27
N ILE A 188 -17.17 8.29 -2.17
CA ILE A 188 -17.70 9.65 -2.11
C ILE A 188 -16.63 10.67 -2.47
N LEU A 189 -15.45 10.59 -1.87
CA LEU A 189 -14.35 11.51 -2.16
C LEU A 189 -13.83 11.37 -3.60
N ALA A 190 -13.84 10.18 -4.17
CA ALA A 190 -13.42 9.98 -5.55
C ALA A 190 -14.32 10.72 -6.53
N PHE A 191 -15.63 10.69 -6.31
CA PHE A 191 -16.59 11.43 -7.15
C PHE A 191 -16.59 12.93 -6.84
N ALA A 192 -16.54 13.33 -5.56
CA ALA A 192 -16.53 14.72 -5.16
C ALA A 192 -15.29 15.49 -5.64
N PHE A 193 -14.12 14.83 -5.63
CA PHE A 193 -12.85 15.44 -6.03
C PHE A 193 -12.36 14.97 -7.42
N LYS A 194 -13.15 14.15 -8.11
CA LYS A 194 -12.78 13.55 -9.40
C LYS A 194 -11.37 12.94 -9.36
N ASP A 195 -11.11 12.14 -8.32
CA ASP A 195 -9.81 11.58 -8.02
C ASP A 195 -9.95 10.25 -7.27
N ASN A 196 -9.69 9.12 -7.94
CA ASN A 196 -9.78 7.79 -7.33
C ASN A 196 -8.89 7.63 -6.09
N ARG A 197 -7.84 8.43 -5.96
CA ARG A 197 -6.89 8.38 -4.86
C ARG A 197 -7.11 9.46 -3.79
N ALA A 198 -8.25 10.15 -3.82
CA ALA A 198 -8.59 11.19 -2.83
C ALA A 198 -8.52 10.65 -1.40
N PHE A 199 -9.10 9.48 -1.12
CA PHE A 199 -8.99 8.81 0.17
C PHE A 199 -7.52 8.62 0.61
N CYS A 200 -6.68 8.11 -0.29
CA CYS A 200 -5.25 7.87 -0.02
C CYS A 200 -4.46 9.15 0.24
N LYS A 201 -4.91 10.28 -0.33
CA LYS A 201 -4.27 11.59 -0.21
C LYS A 201 -4.70 12.34 1.06
N TYR A 202 -5.93 12.14 1.53
CA TYR A 202 -6.54 13.02 2.52
C TYR A 202 -6.96 12.33 3.82
N ILE A 203 -7.38 11.05 3.78
CA ILE A 203 -8.01 10.39 4.92
C ILE A 203 -7.16 9.23 5.47
N CYS A 204 -6.52 8.44 4.59
CA CYS A 204 -5.89 7.17 4.97
C CYS A 204 -4.86 7.33 6.10
N PRO A 205 -5.11 6.79 7.32
CA PRO A 205 -4.25 6.98 8.49
C PRO A 205 -2.88 6.32 8.34
N ILE A 206 -2.80 5.21 7.60
CA ILE A 206 -1.54 4.46 7.39
C ILE A 206 -0.48 5.33 6.70
N THR A 207 -0.91 6.39 6.02
CA THR A 207 0.00 7.34 5.36
C THR A 207 0.93 8.04 6.34
N VAL A 208 0.55 8.16 7.60
CA VAL A 208 1.39 8.77 8.66
C VAL A 208 2.68 7.97 8.85
N PHE A 209 2.64 6.64 8.81
CA PHE A 209 3.85 5.80 8.79
C PHE A 209 4.55 5.80 7.43
N LEU A 210 3.79 5.69 6.35
CA LEU A 210 4.37 5.51 5.02
C LEU A 210 5.17 6.72 4.53
N LYS A 211 4.74 7.95 4.84
CA LYS A 211 5.40 9.16 4.31
C LYS A 211 6.82 9.34 4.78
N PRO A 212 7.12 9.34 6.09
CA PRO A 212 8.48 9.53 6.57
C PRO A 212 9.41 8.42 6.06
N MET A 213 8.96 7.16 6.08
CA MET A 213 9.76 6.04 5.59
C MET A 213 9.99 6.12 4.07
N SER A 214 8.98 6.51 3.29
CA SER A 214 9.10 6.68 1.83
C SER A 214 10.06 7.80 1.43
N TYR A 215 10.33 8.76 2.30
CA TYR A 215 11.33 9.81 2.04
C TYR A 215 12.73 9.19 1.85
N PHE A 216 13.04 8.14 2.60
CA PHE A 216 14.31 7.43 2.55
C PHE A 216 14.34 6.28 1.54
N SER A 217 13.25 6.07 0.78
CA SER A 217 13.14 4.92 -0.13
C SER A 217 14.32 4.79 -1.09
N LEU A 218 14.78 3.55 -1.27
CA LEU A 218 15.84 3.21 -2.21
C LEU A 218 15.31 3.16 -3.65
N LEU A 219 14.17 2.49 -3.85
CA LEU A 219 13.51 2.39 -5.15
C LEU A 219 12.61 3.60 -5.37
N ARG A 220 12.92 4.40 -6.37
CA ARG A 220 12.13 5.57 -6.80
C ARG A 220 12.31 5.81 -8.29
N ILE A 221 11.27 6.35 -8.88
CA ILE A 221 11.35 6.81 -10.27
C ILE A 221 12.33 7.98 -10.34
N LYS A 222 13.30 7.89 -11.24
CA LYS A 222 14.25 8.96 -11.55
C LYS A 222 14.13 9.33 -13.01
N CYS A 223 14.39 10.60 -13.32
CA CYS A 223 14.35 11.14 -14.67
C CYS A 223 15.78 11.27 -15.22
N ASP A 224 16.03 10.62 -16.34
CA ASP A 224 17.23 10.86 -17.14
C ASP A 224 17.07 12.22 -17.85
N LYS A 225 17.78 13.23 -17.36
CA LYS A 225 17.70 14.60 -17.87
C LYS A 225 18.21 14.74 -19.31
N SER A 226 19.12 13.86 -19.74
CA SER A 226 19.66 13.89 -21.12
C SER A 226 18.61 13.47 -22.17
N LYS A 227 17.67 12.62 -21.77
CA LYS A 227 16.57 12.13 -22.65
C LYS A 227 15.28 12.92 -22.50
N CYS A 228 15.14 13.67 -21.40
CA CYS A 228 13.89 14.34 -21.05
C CYS A 228 13.67 15.59 -21.90
N ILE A 229 12.62 15.60 -22.70
CA ILE A 229 12.20 16.74 -23.54
C ILE A 229 11.18 17.66 -22.82
N SER A 230 10.99 17.52 -21.53
CA SER A 230 10.12 18.36 -20.70
C SER A 230 8.64 18.44 -21.18
N CYS A 231 8.14 17.43 -21.88
CA CYS A 231 6.78 17.42 -22.47
C CYS A 231 5.62 17.36 -21.44
N GLY A 232 5.88 17.14 -20.16
CA GLY A 232 4.90 17.14 -19.07
C GLY A 232 3.94 15.93 -19.03
N LYS A 233 3.99 14.96 -19.95
CA LYS A 233 3.10 13.79 -19.97
C LYS A 233 3.13 13.01 -18.65
N CYS A 234 4.32 12.81 -18.08
CA CYS A 234 4.48 12.07 -16.81
C CYS A 234 3.74 12.72 -15.64
N LYS A 235 3.62 14.05 -15.59
CA LYS A 235 2.85 14.77 -14.58
C LYS A 235 1.35 14.60 -14.81
N LYS A 236 0.91 14.65 -16.08
CA LYS A 236 -0.51 14.51 -16.47
C LYS A 236 -1.10 13.12 -16.20
N VAL A 237 -0.29 12.06 -16.18
CA VAL A 237 -0.77 10.68 -15.95
C VAL A 237 -0.56 10.20 -14.51
N CYS A 238 0.01 11.03 -13.64
CA CYS A 238 0.35 10.62 -12.28
C CYS A 238 -0.88 10.68 -11.34
N PRO A 239 -1.39 9.55 -10.83
CA PRO A 239 -2.53 9.54 -9.92
C PRO A 239 -2.24 10.20 -8.58
N MET A 240 -0.96 10.33 -8.21
CA MET A 240 -0.53 10.91 -6.94
C MET A 240 0.08 12.31 -7.09
N GLU A 241 0.06 12.87 -8.31
CA GLU A 241 0.56 14.22 -8.63
C GLU A 241 2.02 14.46 -8.21
N VAL A 242 2.84 13.41 -8.35
CA VAL A 242 4.28 13.47 -8.03
C VAL A 242 5.04 14.16 -9.15
N ASP A 243 5.92 15.10 -8.80
CA ASP A 243 6.89 15.63 -9.77
C ASP A 243 8.04 14.66 -9.98
N VAL A 244 7.86 13.74 -10.94
CA VAL A 244 8.86 12.72 -11.26
C VAL A 244 10.04 13.25 -12.07
N THR A 245 9.95 14.48 -12.59
CA THR A 245 11.04 15.13 -13.34
C THR A 245 12.10 15.74 -12.44
N ASP A 246 11.77 16.03 -11.19
CA ASP A 246 12.71 16.39 -10.15
C ASP A 246 13.27 15.12 -9.47
N ASN A 247 14.59 14.96 -9.51
CA ASN A 247 15.27 13.80 -8.91
C ASN A 247 15.58 13.99 -7.42
N SER A 248 15.33 15.18 -6.85
CA SER A 248 15.55 15.43 -5.42
C SER A 248 14.64 14.58 -4.53
N ARG A 249 15.06 14.32 -3.29
CA ARG A 249 14.17 13.67 -2.31
C ARG A 249 13.05 14.61 -1.86
N LYS A 250 13.24 15.93 -1.98
CA LYS A 250 12.27 16.97 -1.61
C LYS A 250 11.26 17.28 -2.72
N ARG A 251 11.31 16.56 -3.86
CA ARG A 251 10.39 16.78 -4.98
C ARG A 251 8.92 16.81 -4.53
N LYS A 252 8.12 17.62 -5.21
CA LYS A 252 6.69 17.76 -4.91
C LYS A 252 6.00 16.39 -4.87
N ASN A 253 5.33 16.10 -3.78
CA ASN A 253 4.63 14.84 -3.49
C ASN A 253 5.50 13.58 -3.64
N GLY A 254 6.82 13.67 -3.53
CA GLY A 254 7.74 12.54 -3.75
C GLY A 254 7.47 11.33 -2.88
N THR A 255 7.13 11.56 -1.61
CA THR A 255 6.78 10.51 -0.64
C THR A 255 5.44 9.82 -0.91
N GLU A 256 4.66 10.32 -1.86
CA GLU A 256 3.37 9.78 -2.23
C GLU A 256 3.44 8.82 -3.45
N CYS A 257 4.63 8.61 -4.02
CA CYS A 257 4.81 7.75 -5.19
C CYS A 257 4.46 6.29 -4.87
N ILE A 258 3.46 5.74 -5.57
CA ILE A 258 2.97 4.36 -5.42
C ILE A 258 3.64 3.38 -6.38
N LEU A 259 4.69 3.79 -7.08
CA LEU A 259 5.42 3.00 -8.08
C LEU A 259 4.53 2.33 -9.15
N CYS A 260 3.44 2.98 -9.55
CA CYS A 260 2.53 2.43 -10.56
C CYS A 260 3.12 2.41 -11.98
N PHE A 261 4.23 3.10 -12.20
CA PHE A 261 4.97 3.22 -13.47
C PHE A 261 4.16 3.81 -14.64
N GLU A 262 3.00 4.41 -14.39
CA GLU A 262 2.24 5.06 -15.47
C GLU A 262 3.03 6.20 -16.13
N CYS A 263 3.82 6.94 -15.35
CA CYS A 263 4.70 7.98 -15.88
C CYS A 263 5.76 7.40 -16.83
N ALA A 264 6.37 6.26 -16.51
CA ALA A 264 7.37 5.61 -17.35
C ALA A 264 6.72 5.02 -18.63
N LYS A 265 5.56 4.36 -18.50
CA LYS A 265 4.82 3.81 -19.66
C LYS A 265 4.41 4.87 -20.67
N ASN A 266 4.13 6.09 -20.23
CA ASN A 266 3.69 7.20 -21.06
C ASN A 266 4.82 8.15 -21.47
N CYS A 267 6.08 7.84 -21.13
CA CYS A 267 7.22 8.66 -21.52
C CYS A 267 7.61 8.38 -22.96
N PRO A 268 7.53 9.37 -23.89
CA PRO A 268 7.82 9.14 -25.31
C PRO A 268 9.31 8.96 -25.59
N LYS A 269 10.19 9.26 -24.65
CA LYS A 269 11.65 9.19 -24.78
C LYS A 269 12.31 8.20 -23.80
N ASP A 270 11.51 7.37 -23.12
CA ASP A 270 12.00 6.40 -22.10
C ASP A 270 12.98 7.05 -21.11
N ALA A 271 12.69 8.29 -20.70
CA ALA A 271 13.52 9.06 -19.78
C ALA A 271 13.24 8.76 -18.29
N LEU A 272 12.29 7.84 -17.96
CA LEU A 272 11.87 7.52 -16.59
C LEU A 272 12.04 6.03 -16.29
#